data_8f4a5cb59144e11ab37219128f5d8cb9
#
_entry.id   8f4a5cb59144e11ab37219128f5d8cb9
#
_cell.length_a   1.000
_cell.length_b   1.000
_cell.length_c   1.000
_cell.angle_alpha   90.00
_cell.angle_beta   90.00
_cell.angle_gamma   90.00
#
_symmetry.space_group_name_H-M   'P 1'
#
loop_
_entity.id
_entity.type
_entity.pdbx_description
1 polymer ?
#
loop_
_entity_poly.entity_id
_entity_poly.type
_entity_poly.pdbx_seq_one_letter_code
_entity_poly.pdbx_strand_id
1 'polypeptide(L)'
;MGESHAIFEDELDIDGDTSVSATAATRQGIGREQKLMSLDALILRSVDLCPSDELKRKMLSTILLVGGGVRFRGIGRYLTGRLALQVPAIYRSDSMEILVDPKDASSATTAWKGAAVLACLETAQELWISPLDWTKHGSKLLRERAPFPWT
;
A
#
# COMPACT_ATOMS: atom_id res chain seq x y z
N MET A 1 62.83 25.27 25.43
CA MET A 1 61.99 24.15 25.81
C MET A 1 60.78 24.21 24.91
N GLY A 2 60.73 23.56 23.84
CA GLY A 2 61.09 22.21 23.42
C GLY A 2 59.79 21.52 23.26
N GLU A 3 59.43 21.20 22.18
CA GLU A 3 59.08 19.88 21.65
C GLU A 3 58.17 19.94 20.43
N SER A 4 58.77 19.52 19.39
CA SER A 4 58.23 19.17 18.08
C SER A 4 57.23 18.05 18.22
N HIS A 5 56.07 18.16 17.56
CA HIS A 5 55.33 16.98 17.18
C HIS A 5 55.30 16.88 15.66
N ALA A 6 55.96 15.82 15.22
CA ALA A 6 56.08 15.40 13.86
C ALA A 6 54.68 15.02 13.27
N ILE A 7 54.47 15.54 12.10
CA ILE A 7 53.37 15.15 11.22
C ILE A 7 53.78 13.84 10.56
N PHE A 8 53.00 12.80 10.77
CA PHE A 8 53.12 11.54 10.07
C PHE A 8 52.23 11.60 8.83
N GLU A 9 52.85 11.84 7.68
CA GLU A 9 52.24 11.64 6.40
C GLU A 9 52.41 10.16 6.03
N ASP A 10 51.36 9.36 6.14
CA ASP A 10 51.30 8.05 5.55
C ASP A 10 50.60 8.18 4.19
N GLU A 11 51.42 8.23 3.14
CA GLU A 11 51.00 7.88 1.76
C GLU A 11 50.63 6.39 1.74
N LEU A 12 49.34 6.13 1.58
CA LEU A 12 48.86 4.81 1.21
C LEU A 12 48.62 4.78 -0.30
N ASP A 13 49.62 4.32 -1.01
CA ASP A 13 49.49 3.78 -2.35
C ASP A 13 48.46 2.64 -2.33
N ILE A 14 47.34 2.85 -2.97
CA ILE A 14 46.39 1.77 -3.30
C ILE A 14 46.46 1.53 -4.80
N ASP A 15 47.51 0.83 -5.20
CA ASP A 15 47.50 -0.01 -6.38
C ASP A 15 46.70 -1.27 -6.04
N GLY A 16 45.75 -1.60 -6.87
CA GLY A 16 45.10 -2.90 -6.71
C GLY A 16 43.75 -2.97 -7.37
N ASP A 17 43.76 -3.03 -8.68
CA ASP A 17 42.82 -3.78 -9.48
C ASP A 17 42.33 -5.04 -8.71
N THR A 18 41.17 -5.00 -8.13
CA THR A 18 40.44 -6.19 -7.72
C THR A 18 39.06 -6.13 -8.34
N SER A 19 38.98 -6.70 -9.51
CA SER A 19 37.76 -7.15 -10.17
C SER A 19 36.86 -7.92 -9.20
N VAL A 20 35.90 -7.27 -8.61
CA VAL A 20 34.77 -7.92 -7.95
C VAL A 20 33.72 -8.33 -9.00
N SER A 21 34.17 -9.26 -9.84
CA SER A 21 33.33 -10.07 -10.69
C SER A 21 32.91 -11.31 -9.91
N ALA A 22 32.11 -11.18 -8.88
CA ALA A 22 31.44 -12.34 -8.31
C ALA A 22 30.31 -11.83 -7.41
N THR A 23 29.12 -11.88 -7.93
CA THR A 23 27.85 -12.07 -7.23
C THR A 23 26.67 -11.53 -8.03
N ALA A 24 26.82 -11.42 -9.33
CA ALA A 24 25.66 -11.16 -10.22
C ALA A 24 24.89 -12.45 -10.61
N ALA A 25 25.31 -13.62 -10.15
CA ALA A 25 24.79 -14.90 -10.64
C ALA A 25 23.77 -15.60 -9.74
N THR A 26 23.31 -15.00 -8.65
CA THR A 26 22.36 -15.70 -7.76
C THR A 26 21.08 -14.91 -7.50
N ARG A 27 20.64 -14.04 -8.42
CA ARG A 27 19.32 -13.40 -8.39
C ARG A 27 18.46 -13.67 -9.63
N GLN A 28 18.77 -14.72 -10.37
CA GLN A 28 17.89 -15.24 -11.43
C GLN A 28 17.00 -16.34 -10.87
N GLY A 29 15.99 -15.96 -10.12
CA GLY A 29 15.08 -16.99 -9.65
C GLY A 29 13.98 -16.48 -8.74
N ILE A 30 13.32 -15.38 -9.06
CA ILE A 30 11.95 -15.03 -8.66
C ILE A 30 11.75 -13.61 -9.21
N GLY A 31 11.51 -13.49 -10.49
CA GLY A 31 11.35 -12.19 -11.11
C GLY A 31 10.32 -12.23 -12.23
N ARG A 32 9.04 -12.44 -11.90
CA ARG A 32 8.05 -11.65 -12.61
C ARG A 32 8.35 -10.22 -12.19
N GLU A 33 8.93 -9.45 -13.08
CA GLU A 33 8.95 -7.99 -12.95
C GLU A 33 7.49 -7.56 -12.75
N GLN A 34 7.07 -7.42 -11.51
CA GLN A 34 5.80 -6.81 -11.21
C GLN A 34 5.97 -5.35 -11.58
N LYS A 35 5.58 -5.03 -12.80
CA LYS A 35 5.53 -3.65 -13.28
C LYS A 35 4.72 -2.87 -12.24
N LEU A 36 5.39 -2.01 -11.50
CA LEU A 36 4.75 -1.15 -10.51
C LEU A 36 3.66 -0.34 -11.21
N MET A 37 2.44 -0.56 -10.81
CA MET A 37 1.28 0.17 -11.33
C MET A 37 1.11 1.47 -10.53
N SER A 38 0.74 2.54 -11.22
CA SER A 38 0.35 3.79 -10.56
C SER A 38 -0.96 3.62 -9.79
N LEU A 39 -1.17 4.47 -8.79
CA LEU A 39 -2.37 4.37 -7.93
C LEU A 39 -3.68 4.52 -8.72
N ASP A 40 -3.70 5.44 -9.68
CA ASP A 40 -4.84 5.61 -10.61
C ASP A 40 -5.13 4.34 -11.41
N ALA A 41 -4.10 3.70 -11.95
CA ALA A 41 -4.26 2.44 -12.69
C ALA A 41 -4.73 1.27 -11.79
N LEU A 42 -4.27 1.20 -10.54
CA LEU A 42 -4.74 0.20 -9.57
C LEU A 42 -6.21 0.40 -9.21
N ILE A 43 -6.65 1.65 -9.00
CA ILE A 43 -8.05 1.98 -8.75
C ILE A 43 -8.92 1.53 -9.92
N LEU A 44 -8.56 1.92 -11.14
CA LEU A 44 -9.32 1.54 -12.33
C LEU A 44 -9.38 0.02 -12.51
N ARG A 45 -8.26 -0.65 -12.36
CA ARG A 45 -8.22 -2.12 -12.44
C ARG A 45 -9.11 -2.78 -11.40
N SER A 46 -9.13 -2.27 -10.17
CA SER A 46 -10.01 -2.79 -9.11
C SER A 46 -11.49 -2.59 -9.45
N VAL A 47 -11.84 -1.41 -9.97
CA VAL A 47 -13.21 -1.11 -10.40
C VAL A 47 -13.63 -1.96 -11.60
N ASP A 48 -12.72 -2.22 -12.55
CA ASP A 48 -13.03 -3.07 -13.72
C ASP A 48 -13.41 -4.50 -13.33
N LEU A 49 -12.95 -5.00 -12.20
CA LEU A 49 -13.34 -6.30 -11.66
C LEU A 49 -14.75 -6.32 -11.08
N CYS A 50 -15.41 -5.18 -10.93
CA CYS A 50 -16.79 -5.13 -10.46
C CYS A 50 -17.74 -5.73 -11.50
N PRO A 51 -18.73 -6.55 -11.07
CA PRO A 51 -19.57 -7.33 -11.98
C PRO A 51 -20.59 -6.53 -12.78
N SER A 52 -20.95 -5.31 -12.36
CA SER A 52 -21.96 -4.49 -13.03
C SER A 52 -21.50 -3.06 -13.26
N ASP A 53 -22.00 -2.45 -14.33
CA ASP A 53 -21.69 -1.06 -14.69
C ASP A 53 -22.24 -0.06 -13.65
N GLU A 54 -23.37 -0.37 -13.04
CA GLU A 54 -23.93 0.43 -11.96
C GLU A 54 -22.99 0.46 -10.75
N LEU A 55 -22.45 -0.69 -10.36
CA LEU A 55 -21.49 -0.80 -9.28
C LEU A 55 -20.20 -0.05 -9.62
N LYS A 56 -19.70 -0.14 -10.85
CA LYS A 56 -18.53 0.61 -11.30
C LYS A 56 -18.73 2.13 -11.15
N ARG A 57 -19.88 2.65 -11.60
CA ARG A 57 -20.23 4.07 -11.42
C ARG A 57 -20.27 4.45 -9.94
N LYS A 58 -20.91 3.62 -9.12
CA LYS A 58 -21.01 3.86 -7.67
C LYS A 58 -19.63 3.86 -6.99
N MET A 59 -18.74 2.95 -7.37
CA MET A 59 -17.37 2.91 -6.83
C MET A 59 -16.53 4.11 -7.27
N LEU A 60 -16.75 4.62 -8.47
CA LEU A 60 -16.04 5.79 -9.00
C LEU A 60 -16.63 7.14 -8.51
N SER A 61 -17.85 7.16 -7.99
CA SER A 61 -18.46 8.41 -7.52
C SER A 61 -17.78 8.96 -6.27
N THR A 62 -17.35 8.08 -5.36
CA THR A 62 -16.69 8.50 -4.12
C THR A 62 -15.56 7.55 -3.77
N ILE A 63 -14.35 8.08 -3.68
CA ILE A 63 -13.14 7.34 -3.36
C ILE A 63 -12.56 7.90 -2.06
N LEU A 64 -12.46 7.07 -1.05
CA LEU A 64 -11.86 7.43 0.24
C LEU A 64 -10.39 6.99 0.26
N LEU A 65 -9.48 7.94 0.51
CA LEU A 65 -8.05 7.68 0.69
C LEU A 65 -7.71 7.61 2.18
N VAL A 66 -7.16 6.48 2.60
CA VAL A 66 -6.75 6.24 3.98
C VAL A 66 -5.32 5.73 4.06
N GLY A 67 -4.70 5.94 5.21
CA GLY A 67 -3.34 5.48 5.49
C GLY A 67 -2.31 6.61 5.47
N GLY A 68 -1.15 6.36 6.06
CA GLY A 68 -0.07 7.35 6.18
C GLY A 68 0.53 7.76 4.84
N GLY A 69 0.50 6.88 3.84
CA GLY A 69 1.06 7.12 2.49
C GLY A 69 0.30 8.15 1.66
N VAL A 70 -0.94 8.49 2.03
CA VAL A 70 -1.75 9.48 1.29
C VAL A 70 -1.67 10.90 1.86
N ARG A 71 -0.76 11.16 2.79
CA ARG A 71 -0.55 12.49 3.40
C ARG A 71 0.16 13.50 2.50
N PHE A 72 0.37 13.19 1.24
CA PHE A 72 0.93 14.13 0.29
C PHE A 72 -0.03 15.28 0.02
N ARG A 73 0.47 16.50 0.14
CA ARG A 73 -0.31 17.69 -0.19
C ARG A 73 -0.73 17.63 -1.66
N GLY A 74 -2.03 17.70 -1.93
CA GLY A 74 -2.58 17.73 -3.29
C GLY A 74 -2.84 16.35 -3.92
N ILE A 75 -2.67 15.23 -3.20
CA ILE A 75 -2.91 13.87 -3.72
C ILE A 75 -4.34 13.70 -4.26
N GLY A 76 -5.35 14.23 -3.55
CA GLY A 76 -6.74 14.15 -3.99
C GLY A 76 -6.94 14.85 -5.34
N ARG A 77 -6.47 16.09 -5.48
CA ARG A 77 -6.56 16.84 -6.75
C ARG A 77 -5.80 16.13 -7.89
N TYR A 78 -4.62 15.62 -7.61
CA TYR A 78 -3.84 14.85 -8.57
C TYR A 78 -4.61 13.64 -9.09
N LEU A 79 -5.14 12.82 -8.18
CA LEU A 79 -5.91 11.62 -8.55
C LEU A 79 -7.21 11.97 -9.29
N THR A 80 -7.93 13.01 -8.85
CA THR A 80 -9.12 13.48 -9.58
C THR A 80 -8.78 13.80 -11.03
N GLY A 81 -7.71 14.56 -11.26
CA GLY A 81 -7.27 14.91 -12.61
C GLY A 81 -6.87 13.67 -13.44
N ARG A 82 -6.15 12.72 -12.83
CA ARG A 82 -5.73 11.48 -13.51
C ARG A 82 -6.91 10.58 -13.86
N LEU A 83 -7.82 10.37 -12.93
CA LEU A 83 -9.00 9.52 -13.13
C LEU A 83 -9.99 10.15 -14.12
N ALA A 84 -10.18 11.48 -14.07
CA ALA A 84 -11.05 12.17 -15.02
C ALA A 84 -10.64 11.96 -16.48
N LEU A 85 -9.34 11.79 -16.74
CA LEU A 85 -8.82 11.52 -18.09
C LEU A 85 -8.98 10.06 -18.52
N GLN A 86 -8.95 9.12 -17.58
CA GLN A 86 -8.89 7.69 -17.87
C GLN A 86 -10.24 6.99 -17.76
N VAL A 87 -11.16 7.51 -16.92
CA VAL A 87 -12.49 6.93 -16.73
C VAL A 87 -13.32 7.07 -18.02
N PRO A 88 -13.83 5.98 -18.59
CA PRO A 88 -14.73 6.03 -19.74
C PRO A 88 -15.95 6.89 -19.47
N ALA A 89 -16.44 7.60 -20.47
CA ALA A 89 -17.59 8.51 -20.33
C ALA A 89 -18.84 7.82 -19.75
N ILE A 90 -19.04 6.54 -20.06
CA ILE A 90 -20.17 5.74 -19.54
C ILE A 90 -20.16 5.57 -18.03
N TYR A 91 -18.97 5.63 -17.38
CA TYR A 91 -18.83 5.49 -15.93
C TYR A 91 -18.56 6.83 -15.23
N ARG A 92 -18.45 7.93 -15.97
CA ARG A 92 -18.32 9.26 -15.37
C ARG A 92 -19.58 9.61 -14.63
N SER A 93 -19.41 9.83 -13.31
CA SER A 93 -20.40 10.52 -12.52
C SER A 93 -20.19 12.03 -12.65
N ASP A 94 -21.28 12.80 -12.61
CA ASP A 94 -21.21 14.27 -12.64
C ASP A 94 -20.39 14.85 -11.48
N SER A 95 -20.23 14.08 -10.40
CA SER A 95 -19.41 14.42 -9.26
C SER A 95 -18.57 13.22 -8.82
N MET A 96 -17.33 13.11 -9.31
CA MET A 96 -16.36 12.20 -8.74
C MET A 96 -15.66 12.92 -7.57
N GLU A 97 -15.83 12.42 -6.37
CA GLU A 97 -15.26 12.99 -5.16
C GLU A 97 -14.16 12.10 -4.59
N ILE A 98 -12.99 12.68 -4.34
CA ILE A 98 -11.88 12.00 -3.66
C ILE A 98 -11.71 12.61 -2.27
N LEU A 99 -12.08 11.85 -1.27
CA LEU A 99 -11.98 12.25 0.14
C LEU A 99 -10.60 11.88 0.69
N VAL A 100 -9.86 12.92 1.10
CA VAL A 100 -8.57 12.77 1.79
C VAL A 100 -8.73 13.43 3.12
N ASP A 101 -8.66 12.90 4.23
CA ASP A 101 -8.92 13.51 5.54
C ASP A 101 -10.35 14.07 5.64
N PRO A 102 -11.37 13.20 5.65
CA PRO A 102 -12.73 13.64 5.94
C PRO A 102 -12.77 14.33 7.31
N LYS A 103 -13.71 15.27 7.48
CA LYS A 103 -13.90 16.00 8.74
C LYS A 103 -13.86 15.02 9.91
N ASP A 104 -13.07 15.30 10.91
CA ASP A 104 -12.90 14.50 12.14
C ASP A 104 -12.09 13.19 12.03
N ALA A 105 -11.50 12.88 10.89
CA ALA A 105 -10.68 11.69 10.73
C ALA A 105 -9.42 11.96 9.93
N SER A 106 -8.27 11.85 10.57
CA SER A 106 -6.99 11.85 9.85
C SER A 106 -6.86 10.55 9.04
N SER A 107 -6.44 10.64 7.78
CA SER A 107 -6.19 9.49 6.90
C SER A 107 -5.27 8.45 7.55
N ALA A 108 -4.32 8.90 8.38
CA ALA A 108 -3.40 8.01 9.09
C ALA A 108 -4.07 7.17 10.19
N THR A 109 -5.13 7.68 10.83
CA THR A 109 -5.79 7.01 11.96
C THR A 109 -7.14 6.39 11.61
N THR A 110 -7.65 6.63 10.41
CA THR A 110 -8.99 6.17 9.99
C THR A 110 -9.13 4.65 10.07
N ALA A 111 -8.13 3.90 9.60
CA ALA A 111 -8.14 2.45 9.66
C ALA A 111 -8.16 1.93 11.12
N TRP A 112 -7.38 2.55 12.00
CA TRP A 112 -7.36 2.21 13.43
C TRP A 112 -8.70 2.50 14.10
N LYS A 113 -9.30 3.66 13.83
CA LYS A 113 -10.64 4.00 14.33
C LYS A 113 -11.70 3.03 13.82
N GLY A 114 -11.65 2.67 12.53
CA GLY A 114 -12.54 1.67 11.95
C GLY A 114 -12.41 0.30 12.62
N ALA A 115 -11.20 -0.15 12.90
CA ALA A 115 -10.95 -1.40 13.62
C ALA A 115 -11.48 -1.33 15.06
N ALA A 116 -11.32 -0.21 15.74
CA ALA A 116 -11.86 -0.01 17.09
C ALA A 116 -13.40 -0.06 17.10
N VAL A 117 -14.06 0.57 16.14
CA VAL A 117 -15.51 0.49 15.98
C VAL A 117 -15.95 -0.95 15.69
N LEU A 118 -15.28 -1.63 14.75
CA LEU A 118 -15.57 -3.02 14.42
C LEU A 118 -15.47 -3.94 15.65
N ALA A 119 -14.44 -3.75 16.48
CA ALA A 119 -14.25 -4.53 17.69
C ALA A 119 -15.38 -4.38 18.72
N CYS A 120 -16.10 -3.26 18.69
CA CYS A 120 -17.24 -2.98 19.58
C CYS A 120 -18.60 -3.50 19.04
N LEU A 121 -18.64 -3.95 17.77
CA LEU A 121 -19.89 -4.45 17.19
C LEU A 121 -20.15 -5.89 17.64
N GLU A 122 -21.39 -6.16 18.03
CA GLU A 122 -21.80 -7.53 18.38
C GLU A 122 -21.66 -8.51 17.22
N THR A 123 -21.96 -8.04 16.00
CA THR A 123 -21.80 -8.83 14.78
C THR A 123 -20.34 -9.23 14.48
N ALA A 124 -19.37 -8.51 15.03
CA ALA A 124 -17.97 -8.85 14.87
C ALA A 124 -17.52 -10.01 15.79
N GLN A 125 -18.34 -10.44 16.74
CA GLN A 125 -18.00 -11.55 17.62
C GLN A 125 -17.76 -12.86 16.86
N GLU A 126 -18.47 -13.07 15.77
CA GLU A 126 -18.30 -14.24 14.90
C GLU A 126 -16.97 -14.25 14.15
N LEU A 127 -16.34 -13.08 14.00
CA LEU A 127 -15.04 -12.95 13.32
C LEU A 127 -13.85 -13.27 14.23
N TRP A 128 -14.08 -13.32 15.55
CA TRP A 128 -13.01 -13.60 16.49
C TRP A 128 -12.59 -15.08 16.45
N ILE A 129 -11.29 -15.28 16.48
CA ILE A 129 -10.68 -16.60 16.49
C ILE A 129 -10.09 -16.82 17.87
N SER A 130 -10.59 -17.84 18.59
CA SER A 130 -10.02 -18.21 19.88
C SER A 130 -8.66 -18.90 19.71
N PRO A 131 -7.76 -18.84 20.72
CA PRO A 131 -6.51 -19.59 20.69
C PRO A 131 -6.72 -21.11 20.51
N LEU A 132 -7.80 -21.64 21.07
CA LEU A 132 -8.14 -23.05 20.95
C LEU A 132 -8.55 -23.41 19.51
N ASP A 133 -9.38 -22.59 18.89
CA ASP A 133 -9.80 -22.79 17.50
C ASP A 133 -8.60 -22.68 16.55
N TRP A 134 -7.72 -21.70 16.79
CA TRP A 134 -6.49 -21.57 16.02
C TRP A 134 -5.60 -22.79 16.10
N THR A 135 -5.42 -23.35 17.31
CA THR A 135 -4.61 -24.56 17.51
C THR A 135 -5.18 -25.77 16.78
N LYS A 136 -6.52 -25.87 16.69
CA LYS A 136 -7.20 -27.00 16.04
C LYS A 136 -7.25 -26.88 14.52
N HIS A 137 -7.49 -25.70 14.00
CA HIS A 137 -7.87 -25.49 12.59
C HIS A 137 -6.86 -24.65 11.81
N GLY A 138 -5.98 -23.91 12.47
CA GLY A 138 -4.94 -23.10 11.85
C GLY A 138 -5.47 -22.08 10.83
N SER A 139 -4.74 -21.91 9.74
CA SER A 139 -5.07 -20.94 8.69
C SER A 139 -6.39 -21.20 7.94
N LYS A 140 -6.93 -22.42 8.02
CA LYS A 140 -8.23 -22.75 7.41
C LYS A 140 -9.33 -21.87 7.99
N LEU A 141 -9.26 -21.60 9.29
CA LEU A 141 -10.25 -20.78 9.98
C LEU A 141 -10.29 -19.34 9.49
N LEU A 142 -9.15 -18.79 9.05
CA LEU A 142 -9.09 -17.46 8.45
C LEU A 142 -9.92 -17.40 7.16
N ARG A 143 -9.91 -18.45 6.35
CA ARG A 143 -10.69 -18.50 5.11
C ARG A 143 -12.19 -18.58 5.37
N GLU A 144 -12.57 -19.24 6.46
CA GLU A 144 -13.99 -19.41 6.81
C GLU A 144 -14.58 -18.18 7.52
N ARG A 145 -13.79 -17.50 8.35
CA ARG A 145 -14.26 -16.37 9.17
C ARG A 145 -13.87 -14.99 8.62
N ALA A 146 -12.94 -14.92 7.68
CA ALA A 146 -12.57 -13.63 7.10
C ALA A 146 -13.75 -13.02 6.33
N PRO A 147 -14.05 -11.74 6.51
CA PRO A 147 -15.13 -11.06 5.80
C PRO A 147 -14.84 -10.88 4.30
N PHE A 148 -13.62 -11.23 3.88
CA PHE A 148 -13.17 -11.13 2.49
C PHE A 148 -12.62 -12.46 2.01
N PRO A 149 -12.84 -12.85 0.75
CA PRO A 149 -12.24 -14.04 0.19
C PRO A 149 -10.72 -13.90 0.14
N TRP A 150 -10.04 -14.86 0.72
CA TRP A 150 -8.60 -15.02 0.61
C TRP A 150 -8.30 -15.85 -0.63
N THR A 151 -7.69 -15.21 -1.62
CA THR A 151 -7.18 -15.89 -2.83
C THR A 151 -5.71 -16.20 -2.70
#